data_6a1ec1897568bc51c8514e9956ff3630
#
_entry.id   6a1ec1897568bc51c8514e9956ff3630
#
_cell.length_a   1.000
_cell.length_b   1.000
_cell.length_c   1.000
_cell.angle_alpha   90.00
_cell.angle_beta   90.00
_cell.angle_gamma   90.00
#
_symmetry.space_group_name_H-M   'P 1'
#
loop_
_entity.id
_entity.type
_entity.pdbx_description
1 polymer ?
#
loop_
_entity_poly.entity_id
_entity_poly.type
_entity_poly.pdbx_seq_one_letter_code
_entity_poly.pdbx_strand_id
1 'polypeptide(L)'
;PTTKKIEKNTLAKKELQKAFGYTEEDEKFLLNPMAETGMEATGSMGTDTPIAPLSLKSKPIFSYFKQKFAQVTNPPIDPIREEMVMSINNYIGPRPNVLDLENKKTLKYIKVDSPILDEESASKIINLEKGDNSFLSSKVINITYNRNENDLESFLAKVCLKAEESITQ
;
A
#
# COMPACT_ATOMS: atom_id res chain seq x y z
N PRO A 1 24.83 -10.62 -6.25
CA PRO A 1 23.43 -10.49 -5.94
C PRO A 1 22.75 -9.92 -7.15
N THR A 2 21.87 -10.73 -7.75
CA THR A 2 21.11 -10.30 -8.94
C THR A 2 19.97 -9.42 -8.45
N THR A 3 20.15 -8.11 -8.57
CA THR A 3 19.10 -7.13 -8.28
C THR A 3 17.88 -7.49 -9.13
N LYS A 4 16.79 -7.89 -8.49
CA LYS A 4 15.53 -8.10 -9.19
C LYS A 4 15.06 -6.74 -9.69
N LYS A 5 15.30 -6.45 -10.98
CA LYS A 5 14.67 -5.28 -11.62
C LYS A 5 13.16 -5.52 -11.67
N ILE A 6 12.40 -4.54 -11.22
CA ILE A 6 10.97 -4.50 -11.54
C ILE A 6 10.90 -4.40 -13.06
N GLU A 7 10.26 -5.37 -13.70
CA GLU A 7 10.03 -5.31 -15.15
C GLU A 7 9.16 -4.08 -15.43
N LYS A 8 9.66 -3.21 -16.32
CA LYS A 8 8.87 -2.07 -16.78
C LYS A 8 7.57 -2.57 -17.36
N ASN A 9 6.47 -2.10 -16.78
CA ASN A 9 5.16 -2.46 -17.30
C ASN A 9 4.98 -1.84 -18.69
N THR A 10 4.78 -2.69 -19.68
CA THR A 10 4.60 -2.29 -21.09
C THR A 10 3.15 -1.99 -21.45
N LEU A 11 2.23 -2.20 -20.51
CA LEU A 11 0.81 -1.95 -20.69
C LEU A 11 0.53 -0.45 -20.85
N ALA A 12 -0.44 -0.11 -21.66
CA ALA A 12 -0.91 1.26 -21.77
C ALA A 12 -1.52 1.76 -20.45
N LYS A 13 -1.38 3.05 -20.14
CA LYS A 13 -1.89 3.66 -18.92
C LYS A 13 -3.36 3.26 -18.61
N LYS A 14 -4.24 3.28 -19.64
CA LYS A 14 -5.66 2.90 -19.47
C LYS A 14 -5.85 1.43 -19.08
N GLU A 15 -4.98 0.56 -19.53
CA GLU A 15 -5.03 -0.86 -19.16
C GLU A 15 -4.56 -1.06 -17.72
N LEU A 16 -3.54 -0.33 -17.30
CA LEU A 16 -3.10 -0.31 -15.91
C LEU A 16 -4.17 0.25 -14.97
N GLN A 17 -4.80 1.36 -15.33
CA GLN A 17 -5.91 1.93 -14.57
C GLN A 17 -7.05 0.92 -14.40
N LYS A 18 -7.43 0.20 -15.46
CA LYS A 18 -8.44 -0.86 -15.40
C LYS A 18 -8.02 -2.03 -14.53
N ALA A 19 -6.78 -2.48 -14.65
CA ALA A 19 -6.24 -3.60 -13.89
C ALA A 19 -6.22 -3.32 -12.39
N PHE A 20 -5.86 -2.10 -11.99
CA PHE A 20 -5.76 -1.68 -10.59
C PHE A 20 -7.01 -0.96 -10.07
N GLY A 21 -8.00 -0.72 -10.90
CA GLY A 21 -9.27 -0.11 -10.50
C GLY A 21 -9.21 1.38 -10.24
N TYR A 22 -8.21 2.08 -10.77
CA TYR A 22 -8.10 3.53 -10.69
C TYR A 22 -8.80 4.23 -11.84
N THR A 23 -9.44 5.36 -11.55
CA THR A 23 -9.99 6.28 -12.55
C THR A 23 -8.99 7.40 -12.87
N GLU A 24 -9.25 8.16 -13.94
CA GLU A 24 -8.49 9.37 -14.22
C GLU A 24 -8.67 10.44 -13.12
N GLU A 25 -9.83 10.45 -12.46
CA GLU A 25 -10.11 11.33 -11.33
C GLU A 25 -9.32 10.93 -10.09
N ASP A 26 -9.24 9.64 -9.78
CA ASP A 26 -8.41 9.14 -8.68
C ASP A 26 -6.95 9.53 -8.87
N GLU A 27 -6.44 9.41 -10.09
CA GLU A 27 -5.08 9.83 -10.39
C GLU A 27 -4.89 11.34 -10.22
N LYS A 28 -5.77 12.14 -10.82
CA LYS A 28 -5.64 13.60 -10.83
C LYS A 28 -5.85 14.23 -9.44
N PHE A 29 -6.83 13.75 -8.70
CA PHE A 29 -7.25 14.40 -7.46
C PHE A 29 -6.76 13.72 -6.19
N LEU A 30 -6.27 12.48 -6.28
CA LEU A 30 -5.75 11.76 -5.13
C LEU A 30 -4.25 11.46 -5.28
N LEU A 31 -3.87 10.69 -6.30
CA LEU A 31 -2.51 10.18 -6.40
C LEU A 31 -1.49 11.28 -6.71
N ASN A 32 -1.77 12.15 -7.68
CA ASN A 32 -0.84 13.21 -8.06
C ASN A 32 -0.58 14.20 -6.91
N PRO A 33 -1.61 14.76 -6.23
CA PRO A 33 -1.35 15.64 -5.10
C PRO A 33 -0.54 14.97 -3.97
N MET A 34 -0.83 13.70 -3.66
CA MET A 34 -0.09 12.96 -2.65
C MET A 34 1.37 12.73 -3.05
N ALA A 35 1.61 12.43 -4.33
CA ALA A 35 2.97 12.23 -4.85
C ALA A 35 3.78 13.53 -4.87
N GLU A 36 3.15 14.66 -5.19
CA GLU A 36 3.80 15.97 -5.32
C GLU A 36 4.09 16.61 -3.96
N THR A 37 3.14 16.50 -3.02
CA THR A 37 3.19 17.26 -1.77
C THR A 37 3.63 16.44 -0.56
N GLY A 38 3.53 15.11 -0.62
CA GLY A 38 3.73 14.26 0.54
C GLY A 38 2.65 14.44 1.62
N MET A 39 1.51 15.03 1.26
CA MET A 39 0.37 15.29 2.15
C MET A 39 -0.88 14.58 1.64
N GLU A 40 -1.83 14.34 2.52
CA GLU A 40 -3.12 13.79 2.15
C GLU A 40 -3.85 14.70 1.17
N ALA A 41 -4.44 14.12 0.12
CA ALA A 41 -5.20 14.88 -0.86
C ALA A 41 -6.48 15.45 -0.24
N THR A 42 -6.76 16.72 -0.51
CA THR A 42 -7.97 17.40 -0.05
C THR A 42 -9.16 16.99 -0.92
N GLY A 43 -10.27 16.64 -0.30
CA GLY A 43 -11.47 16.24 -1.05
C GLY A 43 -12.59 15.73 -0.16
N SER A 44 -13.53 15.03 -0.79
CA SER A 44 -14.62 14.33 -0.13
C SER A 44 -14.53 12.84 -0.35
N MET A 45 -14.89 12.06 0.65
CA MET A 45 -15.08 10.62 0.52
C MET A 45 -16.52 10.34 0.06
N GLY A 46 -16.71 9.21 -0.60
CA GLY A 46 -18.00 8.80 -1.10
C GLY A 46 -18.15 9.06 -2.60
N THR A 47 -19.17 8.47 -3.17
CA THR A 47 -19.43 8.51 -4.61
C THR A 47 -20.87 8.15 -4.90
N ASP A 48 -21.44 8.73 -5.95
CA ASP A 48 -22.75 8.38 -6.50
C ASP A 48 -22.71 7.17 -7.44
N THR A 49 -21.52 6.67 -7.73
CA THR A 49 -21.35 5.46 -8.56
C THR A 49 -22.09 4.28 -7.92
N PRO A 50 -22.84 3.47 -8.68
CA PRO A 50 -23.50 2.28 -8.15
C PRO A 50 -22.53 1.36 -7.40
N ILE A 51 -23.02 0.74 -6.32
CA ILE A 51 -22.21 -0.18 -5.55
C ILE A 51 -21.71 -1.35 -6.39
N ALA A 52 -20.49 -1.80 -6.10
CA ALA A 52 -19.84 -2.89 -6.83
C ALA A 52 -20.72 -4.17 -6.95
N PRO A 53 -21.49 -4.62 -5.94
CA PRO A 53 -22.38 -5.78 -6.08
C PRO A 53 -23.47 -5.65 -7.14
N LEU A 54 -23.84 -4.42 -7.53
CA LEU A 54 -24.82 -4.16 -8.59
C LEU A 54 -24.18 -3.98 -9.96
N SER A 55 -22.86 -4.06 -10.07
CA SER A 55 -22.13 -3.92 -11.33
C SER A 55 -22.11 -5.25 -12.10
N LEU A 56 -22.38 -5.19 -13.40
CA LEU A 56 -22.18 -6.32 -14.32
C LEU A 56 -20.70 -6.55 -14.67
N LYS A 57 -19.82 -5.63 -14.29
CA LYS A 57 -18.38 -5.73 -14.52
C LYS A 57 -17.67 -6.13 -13.25
N SER A 58 -16.62 -6.94 -13.40
CA SER A 58 -15.71 -7.25 -12.30
C SER A 58 -15.11 -5.95 -11.73
N LYS A 59 -15.07 -5.87 -10.41
CA LYS A 59 -14.54 -4.74 -9.66
C LYS A 59 -13.43 -5.22 -8.72
N PRO A 60 -12.42 -4.37 -8.40
CA PRO A 60 -11.48 -4.66 -7.34
C PRO A 60 -12.20 -4.89 -6.01
N ILE A 61 -11.67 -5.75 -5.18
CA ILE A 61 -12.29 -6.10 -3.89
C ILE A 61 -12.55 -4.87 -3.02
N PHE A 62 -11.68 -3.87 -3.04
CA PHE A 62 -11.83 -2.63 -2.29
C PHE A 62 -13.07 -1.82 -2.67
N SER A 63 -13.58 -1.96 -3.91
CA SER A 63 -14.79 -1.28 -4.36
C SER A 63 -16.06 -1.80 -3.68
N TYR A 64 -16.03 -3.02 -3.10
CA TYR A 64 -17.16 -3.59 -2.36
C TYR A 64 -17.32 -3.00 -0.97
N PHE A 65 -16.27 -2.37 -0.44
CA PHE A 65 -16.25 -1.73 0.88
C PHE A 65 -16.26 -0.20 0.79
N LYS A 66 -16.47 0.34 -0.42
CA LYS A 66 -16.48 1.77 -0.64
C LYS A 66 -17.69 2.43 0.00
N GLN A 67 -17.43 3.50 0.74
CA GLN A 67 -18.46 4.33 1.35
C GLN A 67 -19.31 5.04 0.29
N LYS A 68 -20.60 5.14 0.50
CA LYS A 68 -21.57 5.70 -0.46
C LYS A 68 -21.94 7.15 -0.24
N PHE A 69 -21.77 7.67 0.95
CA PHE A 69 -22.07 9.05 1.26
C PHE A 69 -20.79 9.89 1.24
N ALA A 70 -20.93 11.15 0.86
CA ALA A 70 -19.82 12.08 0.88
C ALA A 70 -19.44 12.42 2.33
N GLN A 71 -18.16 12.36 2.60
CA GLN A 71 -17.58 12.71 3.89
C GLN A 71 -16.31 13.52 3.64
N VAL A 72 -16.04 14.51 4.47
CA VAL A 72 -14.78 15.27 4.37
C VAL A 72 -13.60 14.35 4.69
N THR A 73 -12.57 14.38 3.85
CA THR A 73 -11.34 13.62 4.07
C THR A 73 -10.43 14.32 5.07
N ASN A 74 -10.46 15.64 5.08
CA ASN A 74 -9.60 16.50 5.87
C ASN A 74 -10.45 17.23 6.90
N PRO A 75 -10.47 16.83 8.19
CA PRO A 75 -11.19 17.58 9.22
C PRO A 75 -10.57 18.96 9.39
N PRO A 76 -11.35 19.97 9.85
CA PRO A 76 -10.82 21.30 10.11
C PRO A 76 -9.78 21.24 11.24
N ILE A 77 -8.54 21.60 10.91
CA ILE A 77 -7.39 21.54 11.81
C ILE A 77 -6.75 22.93 11.82
N ASP A 78 -6.21 23.35 12.95
CA ASP A 78 -5.48 24.62 13.02
C ASP A 78 -4.18 24.55 12.20
N PRO A 79 -3.76 25.67 11.58
CA PRO A 79 -2.59 25.68 10.69
C PRO A 79 -1.28 25.22 11.34
N ILE A 80 -1.16 25.33 12.67
CA ILE A 80 0.05 24.94 13.39
C ILE A 80 0.22 23.39 13.40
N ARG A 81 -0.88 22.66 13.48
CA ARG A 81 -0.88 21.20 13.51
C ARG A 81 -1.14 20.54 12.16
N GLU A 82 -1.50 21.32 11.16
CA GLU A 82 -1.89 20.82 9.84
C GLU A 82 -0.80 19.95 9.23
N GLU A 83 0.44 20.40 9.22
CA GLU A 83 1.58 19.65 8.65
C GLU A 83 1.74 18.27 9.29
N MET A 84 1.64 18.17 10.60
CA MET A 84 1.77 16.91 11.32
C MET A 84 0.59 15.97 11.05
N VAL A 85 -0.64 16.49 11.06
CA VAL A 85 -1.85 15.68 10.94
C VAL A 85 -2.10 15.24 9.50
N MET A 86 -1.75 16.07 8.53
CA MET A 86 -1.93 15.81 7.09
C MET A 86 -0.74 15.06 6.48
N SER A 87 0.34 14.86 7.23
CA SER A 87 1.50 14.15 6.75
C SER A 87 1.16 12.68 6.45
N ILE A 88 1.58 12.22 5.28
CA ILE A 88 1.47 10.82 4.85
C ILE A 88 2.82 10.08 4.89
N ASN A 89 3.77 10.59 5.66
CA ASN A 89 5.02 9.92 5.91
C ASN A 89 4.78 8.51 6.48
N ASN A 90 5.48 7.53 5.93
CA ASN A 90 5.43 6.15 6.40
C ASN A 90 6.77 5.71 6.99
N TYR A 91 6.69 4.87 8.00
CA TYR A 91 7.85 4.27 8.63
C TYR A 91 7.76 2.75 8.45
N ILE A 92 8.69 2.20 7.68
CA ILE A 92 8.81 0.76 7.43
C ILE A 92 9.79 0.18 8.44
N GLY A 93 9.34 -0.79 9.21
CA GLY A 93 10.15 -1.42 10.24
C GLY A 93 9.33 -2.08 11.34
N PRO A 94 9.98 -2.60 12.37
CA PRO A 94 9.31 -3.29 13.46
C PRO A 94 8.39 -2.33 14.22
N ARG A 95 7.23 -2.83 14.63
CA ARG A 95 6.27 -2.08 15.45
C ARG A 95 6.34 -2.56 16.89
N PRO A 96 6.96 -1.80 17.81
CA PRO A 96 7.04 -2.20 19.20
C PRO A 96 5.68 -2.08 19.88
N ASN A 97 5.52 -2.84 20.97
CA ASN A 97 4.43 -2.58 21.89
C ASN A 97 4.70 -1.26 22.63
N VAL A 98 3.95 -0.21 22.30
CA VAL A 98 4.11 1.13 22.91
C VAL A 98 3.78 1.15 24.41
N LEU A 99 3.09 0.13 24.91
CA LEU A 99 2.76 -0.02 26.35
C LEU A 99 3.87 -0.74 27.13
N ASP A 100 4.84 -1.33 26.44
CA ASP A 100 5.98 -2.01 27.08
C ASP A 100 7.10 -0.99 27.33
N LEU A 101 7.04 -0.36 28.49
CA LEU A 101 8.01 0.67 28.90
C LEU A 101 9.36 0.08 29.36
N GLU A 102 9.43 -1.21 29.65
CA GLU A 102 10.64 -1.87 30.14
C GLU A 102 11.57 -2.28 28.98
N ASN A 103 11.02 -2.67 27.84
CA ASN A 103 11.76 -3.10 26.66
C ASN A 103 12.02 -1.94 25.67
N LYS A 104 12.70 -0.90 26.13
CA LYS A 104 13.11 0.24 25.27
C LYS A 104 14.21 -0.14 24.29
N LYS A 105 13.91 -1.01 23.34
CA LYS A 105 14.84 -1.29 22.24
C LYS A 105 14.87 -0.09 21.28
N THR A 106 16.07 0.39 20.95
CA THR A 106 16.23 1.35 19.85
C THR A 106 15.86 0.65 18.54
N LEU A 107 14.71 1.00 18.00
CA LEU A 107 14.24 0.45 16.75
C LEU A 107 14.69 1.34 15.59
N LYS A 108 15.07 0.71 14.51
CA LYS A 108 15.46 1.39 13.27
C LYS A 108 14.32 1.26 12.27
N TYR A 109 14.07 2.34 11.54
CA TYR A 109 13.03 2.43 10.53
C TYR A 109 13.58 3.02 9.25
N ILE A 110 12.97 2.66 8.14
CA ILE A 110 13.11 3.39 6.88
C ILE A 110 11.94 4.38 6.82
N LYS A 111 12.26 5.67 6.78
CA LYS A 111 11.26 6.71 6.55
C LYS A 111 11.02 6.82 5.04
N VAL A 112 9.76 6.84 4.68
CA VAL A 112 9.29 7.08 3.32
C VAL A 112 8.38 8.30 3.36
N ASP A 113 8.71 9.34 2.61
CA ASP A 113 8.03 10.63 2.67
C ASP A 113 6.66 10.62 1.99
N SER A 114 6.40 9.63 1.15
CA SER A 114 5.11 9.46 0.47
C SER A 114 4.76 7.96 0.37
N PRO A 115 3.48 7.57 0.47
CA PRO A 115 3.04 6.19 0.19
C PRO A 115 3.09 5.86 -1.30
N ILE A 116 3.28 6.86 -2.16
CA ILE A 116 3.40 6.68 -3.60
C ILE A 116 4.88 6.56 -3.92
N LEU A 117 5.27 5.38 -4.38
CA LEU A 117 6.65 5.03 -4.66
C LEU A 117 6.88 4.98 -6.17
N ASP A 118 7.98 5.56 -6.62
CA ASP A 118 8.49 5.32 -7.96
C ASP A 118 9.13 3.92 -8.10
N GLU A 119 9.45 3.52 -9.32
CA GLU A 119 10.04 2.21 -9.61
C GLU A 119 11.38 2.02 -8.88
N GLU A 120 12.17 3.07 -8.73
CA GLU A 120 13.47 3.01 -8.07
C GLU A 120 13.33 2.77 -6.57
N SER A 121 12.49 3.56 -5.91
CA SER A 121 12.21 3.45 -4.47
C SER A 121 11.57 2.10 -4.13
N ALA A 122 10.59 1.66 -4.92
CA ALA A 122 9.97 0.35 -4.76
C ALA A 122 11.00 -0.79 -4.94
N SER A 123 11.88 -0.69 -5.95
CA SER A 123 12.95 -1.67 -6.16
C SER A 123 13.92 -1.73 -4.98
N LYS A 124 14.29 -0.59 -4.40
CA LYS A 124 15.16 -0.55 -3.22
C LYS A 124 14.51 -1.28 -2.03
N ILE A 125 13.23 -1.07 -1.79
CA ILE A 125 12.49 -1.73 -0.70
C ILE A 125 12.36 -3.24 -0.96
N ILE A 126 12.02 -3.65 -2.18
CA ILE A 126 11.85 -5.06 -2.56
C ILE A 126 13.17 -5.83 -2.48
N ASN A 127 14.28 -5.17 -2.74
CA ASN A 127 15.61 -5.78 -2.74
C ASN A 127 16.39 -5.59 -1.43
N LEU A 128 15.72 -5.22 -0.34
CA LEU A 128 16.34 -5.21 0.99
C LEU A 128 16.74 -6.64 1.38
N GLU A 129 18.02 -6.87 1.47
CA GLU A 129 18.59 -8.16 1.90
C GLU A 129 19.09 -8.06 3.34
N LYS A 130 18.93 -9.15 4.07
CA LYS A 130 19.46 -9.29 5.42
C LYS A 130 21.00 -9.47 5.30
N GLY A 131 21.74 -8.39 5.46
CA GLY A 131 23.21 -8.38 5.55
C GLY A 131 23.67 -8.03 6.94
N ASP A 132 24.99 -8.11 7.19
CA ASP A 132 25.60 -7.86 8.50
C ASP A 132 25.27 -6.50 9.11
N ASN A 133 24.89 -5.53 8.30
CA ASN A 133 24.48 -4.18 8.70
C ASN A 133 23.00 -3.87 8.43
N SER A 134 22.23 -4.81 7.89
CA SER A 134 20.80 -4.59 7.58
C SER A 134 19.96 -5.01 8.78
N PHE A 135 19.15 -4.07 9.25
CA PHE A 135 18.15 -4.31 10.31
C PHE A 135 16.77 -4.72 9.76
N LEU A 136 16.61 -4.67 8.46
CA LEU A 136 15.40 -5.06 7.74
C LEU A 136 15.75 -5.91 6.53
N SER A 137 14.85 -6.83 6.21
CA SER A 137 14.90 -7.58 4.96
C SER A 137 13.50 -7.67 4.37
N SER A 138 13.44 -7.78 3.05
CA SER A 138 12.18 -7.94 2.33
C SER A 138 11.98 -9.39 1.92
N LYS A 139 10.73 -9.85 2.02
CA LYS A 139 10.30 -11.15 1.52
C LYS A 139 9.22 -10.96 0.47
N VAL A 140 9.49 -11.44 -0.74
CA VAL A 140 8.50 -11.43 -1.82
C VAL A 140 7.70 -12.73 -1.78
N ILE A 141 6.39 -12.63 -1.61
CA ILE A 141 5.47 -13.76 -1.61
C ILE A 141 4.69 -13.72 -2.92
N ASN A 142 4.81 -14.79 -3.72
CA ASN A 142 4.01 -14.91 -4.94
C ASN A 142 2.57 -15.26 -4.57
N ILE A 143 1.64 -14.42 -4.99
CA ILE A 143 0.19 -14.58 -4.79
C ILE A 143 -0.54 -14.97 -6.08
N THR A 144 0.19 -15.38 -7.12
CA THR A 144 -0.41 -15.84 -8.36
C THR A 144 -1.11 -17.19 -8.12
N TYR A 145 -2.40 -17.21 -8.42
CA TYR A 145 -3.26 -18.36 -8.22
C TYR A 145 -3.56 -19.07 -9.54
N ASN A 146 -3.31 -20.39 -9.60
CA ASN A 146 -3.71 -21.21 -10.73
C ASN A 146 -4.99 -22.00 -10.37
N ARG A 147 -6.09 -21.58 -10.96
CA ARG A 147 -7.41 -22.16 -10.71
C ARG A 147 -7.52 -23.65 -11.03
N ASN A 148 -6.73 -24.15 -11.97
CA ASN A 148 -6.80 -25.54 -12.42
C ASN A 148 -6.02 -26.50 -11.51
N GLU A 149 -5.11 -25.99 -10.70
CA GLU A 149 -4.19 -26.78 -9.90
C GLU A 149 -4.49 -26.75 -8.40
N ASN A 150 -5.15 -25.69 -7.95
CA ASN A 150 -5.35 -25.47 -6.53
C ASN A 150 -6.78 -25.05 -6.22
N ASP A 151 -7.26 -25.48 -5.07
CA ASP A 151 -8.39 -24.88 -4.39
C ASP A 151 -7.99 -23.53 -3.79
N LEU A 152 -8.87 -22.53 -3.91
CA LEU A 152 -8.60 -21.17 -3.47
C LEU A 152 -8.35 -21.08 -1.95
N GLU A 153 -9.12 -21.82 -1.16
CA GLU A 153 -9.00 -21.81 0.30
C GLU A 153 -7.62 -22.34 0.73
N SER A 154 -7.23 -23.48 0.19
CA SER A 154 -5.90 -24.08 0.44
C SER A 154 -4.76 -23.18 -0.02
N PHE A 155 -4.95 -22.47 -1.14
CA PHE A 155 -3.94 -21.51 -1.63
C PHE A 155 -3.81 -20.31 -0.71
N LEU A 156 -4.91 -19.73 -0.25
CA LEU A 156 -4.89 -18.61 0.69
C LEU A 156 -4.25 -19.00 2.02
N ALA A 157 -4.58 -20.18 2.55
CA ALA A 157 -3.95 -20.70 3.77
C ALA A 157 -2.41 -20.81 3.62
N LYS A 158 -1.92 -21.28 2.47
CA LYS A 158 -0.48 -21.34 2.18
C LYS A 158 0.17 -19.96 2.10
N VAL A 159 -0.52 -18.97 1.52
CA VAL A 159 -0.02 -17.59 1.45
C VAL A 159 0.08 -16.99 2.84
N CYS A 160 -0.94 -17.17 3.68
CA CYS A 160 -0.94 -16.71 5.07
C CYS A 160 0.20 -17.35 5.87
N LEU A 161 0.38 -18.66 5.76
CA LEU A 161 1.47 -19.36 6.45
C LEU A 161 2.85 -18.82 6.04
N LYS A 162 3.08 -18.61 4.75
CA LYS A 162 4.34 -17.99 4.26
C LYS A 162 4.55 -16.57 4.79
N ALA A 163 3.48 -15.81 4.96
CA ALA A 163 3.57 -14.46 5.54
C ALA A 163 3.96 -14.53 7.02
N GLU A 164 3.35 -15.42 7.80
CA GLU A 164 3.68 -15.65 9.21
C GLU A 164 5.14 -16.09 9.38
N GLU A 165 5.58 -17.07 8.61
CA GLU A 165 6.99 -17.54 8.62
C GLU A 165 7.97 -16.42 8.29
N SER A 166 7.57 -15.48 7.42
CA SER A 166 8.43 -14.36 7.03
C SER A 166 8.59 -13.29 8.12
N ILE A 167 7.67 -13.22 9.08
CA ILE A 167 7.75 -12.28 10.21
C ILE A 167 8.61 -12.86 11.34
N THR A 168 8.67 -14.18 11.46
CA THR A 168 9.36 -14.88 12.56
C THR A 168 10.83 -15.17 12.26
N GLN A 169 11.31 -14.97 11.05
CA GLN A 169 12.71 -15.11 10.62
C GLN A 169 13.48 -13.79 10.69
#